data_a6bf0488f74daae9b3fc623933b70324
#
_entry.id   a6bf0488f74daae9b3fc623933b70324
#
_cell.length_a   1.000
_cell.length_b   1.000
_cell.length_c   1.000
_cell.angle_alpha   90.00
_cell.angle_beta   90.00
_cell.angle_gamma   90.00
#
_symmetry.space_group_name_H-M   'P 1'
#
loop_
_entity.id
_entity.type
_entity.pdbx_description
1 polymer ?
#
loop_
_entity_poly.entity_id
_entity_poly.type
_entity_poly.pdbx_seq_one_letter_code
_entity_poly.pdbx_strand_id
1 'polypeptide(L)'
;MMRDTSYSHIIITRFSYRGFKMPRNFDPLDTAVLSRRFDVFEATCLPSILGQTCKDFSWVLLVDEMLPAAFRLRLENLVSGHVNAFLHCYSNNLRLGTLNWLVPYFGESKENIVSTMLDDDDMLWADFVAQIQAHLNSLQTRSGLPRFLLMACRNALQWDMVAKRHAPLGYVKPWQPRSPDGRYYPPSTGFSALSDYPDTNLSIFRFSHHLARFYFADDKTVARMSNHAQKRIKEVRTELTRRANLTNGEVVPAGEAILHWIPGDAPQALIVNHGTNRRILRLFYNARKRVKIDGPASLAGFPIDLAAVARYMEKHPHHWSHLVRQLRHIIWLKFSKSHRGSFTMRFCRAMTHFATRLRDLVLLR
;
A
#
# COMPACT_ATOMS: atom_id res chain seq x y z
N MET A 1 22.65 -21.48 8.54
CA MET A 1 22.41 -21.37 9.98
C MET A 1 21.14 -20.54 10.15
N MET A 2 19.97 -21.16 10.34
CA MET A 2 18.73 -20.43 10.65
C MET A 2 18.93 -19.73 11.98
N ARG A 3 18.85 -18.39 12.01
CA ARG A 3 18.77 -17.67 13.27
C ARG A 3 17.42 -18.01 13.87
N ASP A 4 17.44 -18.50 15.09
CA ASP A 4 16.21 -18.70 15.89
C ASP A 4 15.65 -17.31 16.22
N THR A 5 14.90 -16.76 15.25
CA THR A 5 14.23 -15.47 15.43
C THR A 5 13.00 -15.70 16.28
N SER A 6 12.86 -14.94 17.36
CA SER A 6 11.71 -15.02 18.29
C SER A 6 10.40 -14.51 17.67
N TYR A 7 10.36 -14.30 16.35
CA TYR A 7 9.20 -13.83 15.61
C TYR A 7 9.11 -14.47 14.21
N SER A 8 7.91 -14.50 13.65
CA SER A 8 7.66 -14.82 12.22
C SER A 8 7.32 -13.56 11.44
N HIS A 9 7.91 -13.38 10.26
CA HIS A 9 7.59 -12.26 9.36
C HIS A 9 6.71 -12.73 8.21
N ILE A 10 5.53 -12.09 8.04
CA ILE A 10 4.56 -12.42 6.99
C ILE A 10 4.29 -11.17 6.17
N ILE A 11 4.60 -11.23 4.87
CA ILE A 11 4.20 -10.20 3.91
C ILE A 11 2.84 -10.61 3.32
N ILE A 12 1.89 -9.68 3.31
CA ILE A 12 0.52 -9.95 2.86
C ILE A 12 0.21 -9.05 1.67
N THR A 13 0.01 -9.67 0.51
CA THR A 13 -0.38 -8.98 -0.72
C THR A 13 -1.86 -9.21 -1.01
N ARG A 14 -2.62 -8.13 -1.16
CA ARG A 14 -4.03 -8.19 -1.53
C ARG A 14 -4.16 -8.21 -3.04
N PHE A 15 -4.42 -9.38 -3.61
CA PHE A 15 -4.62 -9.52 -5.05
C PHE A 15 -6.11 -9.55 -5.40
N SER A 16 -6.57 -8.56 -6.16
CA SER A 16 -7.99 -8.44 -6.58
C SER A 16 -9.02 -8.46 -5.45
N TYR A 17 -8.70 -7.78 -4.35
CA TYR A 17 -9.50 -7.76 -3.14
C TYR A 17 -10.79 -6.93 -3.30
N ARG A 18 -11.97 -7.55 -3.08
CA ARG A 18 -13.30 -6.91 -3.12
C ARG A 18 -13.76 -6.29 -1.80
N GLY A 19 -13.04 -6.42 -0.71
CA GLY A 19 -13.44 -5.98 0.65
C GLY A 19 -13.65 -4.48 0.86
N PHE A 20 -13.42 -3.64 -0.17
CA PHE A 20 -13.76 -2.23 -0.14
C PHE A 20 -15.03 -1.96 -0.95
N LYS A 21 -15.86 -1.00 -0.51
CA LYS A 21 -16.97 -0.50 -1.32
C LYS A 21 -16.45 -0.04 -2.69
N MET A 22 -16.65 -0.88 -3.69
CA MET A 22 -16.29 -0.58 -5.07
C MET A 22 -17.35 0.31 -5.72
N PRO A 23 -16.97 1.18 -6.68
CA PRO A 23 -17.94 1.83 -7.54
C PRO A 23 -18.86 0.78 -8.19
N ARG A 24 -20.17 1.08 -8.33
CA ARG A 24 -21.16 0.13 -8.86
C ARG A 24 -20.80 -0.48 -10.22
N ASN A 25 -19.96 0.18 -11.00
CA ASN A 25 -19.58 -0.22 -12.35
C ASN A 25 -18.13 -0.73 -12.45
N PHE A 26 -17.52 -1.14 -11.33
CA PHE A 26 -16.17 -1.68 -11.32
C PHE A 26 -16.18 -3.05 -10.65
N ASP A 27 -15.91 -4.09 -11.43
CA ASP A 27 -15.66 -5.44 -10.93
C ASP A 27 -14.17 -5.73 -10.99
N PRO A 28 -13.49 -5.93 -9.84
CA PRO A 28 -12.07 -6.29 -9.82
C PRO A 28 -11.81 -7.70 -10.37
N LEU A 29 -12.85 -8.53 -10.54
CA LEU A 29 -12.76 -9.87 -11.12
C LEU A 29 -13.10 -9.93 -12.62
N ASP A 30 -13.42 -8.79 -13.23
CA ASP A 30 -13.57 -8.70 -14.69
C ASP A 30 -12.27 -9.15 -15.38
N THR A 31 -12.40 -9.95 -16.44
CA THR A 31 -11.26 -10.58 -17.15
C THR A 31 -10.26 -9.54 -17.68
N ALA A 32 -10.72 -8.42 -18.22
CA ALA A 32 -9.82 -7.38 -18.73
C ALA A 32 -9.11 -6.64 -17.59
N VAL A 33 -9.82 -6.43 -16.46
CA VAL A 33 -9.24 -5.86 -15.24
C VAL A 33 -8.20 -6.79 -14.65
N LEU A 34 -8.50 -8.09 -14.53
CA LEU A 34 -7.59 -9.11 -14.01
C LEU A 34 -6.35 -9.25 -14.90
N SER A 35 -6.51 -9.38 -16.23
CA SER A 35 -5.38 -9.47 -17.15
C SER A 35 -4.41 -8.32 -16.98
N ARG A 36 -4.93 -7.10 -16.89
CA ARG A 36 -4.11 -5.91 -16.65
C ARG A 36 -3.43 -5.92 -15.27
N ARG A 37 -4.12 -6.43 -14.26
CA ARG A 37 -3.59 -6.54 -12.92
C ARG A 37 -2.45 -7.54 -12.82
N PHE A 38 -2.57 -8.66 -13.51
CA PHE A 38 -1.48 -9.63 -13.65
C PHE A 38 -0.26 -9.03 -14.35
N ASP A 39 -0.47 -8.31 -15.45
CA ASP A 39 0.65 -7.71 -16.18
C ASP A 39 1.43 -6.71 -15.29
N VAL A 40 0.77 -5.91 -14.44
CA VAL A 40 1.47 -5.01 -13.52
C VAL A 40 2.08 -5.76 -12.33
N PHE A 41 1.39 -6.75 -11.79
CA PHE A 41 1.88 -7.59 -10.70
C PHE A 41 3.19 -8.29 -11.07
N GLU A 42 3.23 -8.92 -12.25
CA GLU A 42 4.40 -9.61 -12.77
C GLU A 42 5.57 -8.66 -13.08
N ALA A 43 5.27 -7.42 -13.42
CA ALA A 43 6.29 -6.42 -13.70
C ALA A 43 6.84 -5.72 -12.43
N THR A 44 6.10 -5.72 -11.32
CA THR A 44 6.42 -4.91 -10.13
C THR A 44 6.45 -5.72 -8.83
N CYS A 45 5.31 -6.08 -8.28
CA CYS A 45 5.20 -6.73 -6.97
C CYS A 45 5.93 -8.07 -6.92
N LEU A 46 5.67 -8.95 -7.87
CA LEU A 46 6.28 -10.28 -7.94
C LEU A 46 7.82 -10.22 -7.90
N PRO A 47 8.52 -9.54 -8.83
CA PRO A 47 9.98 -9.48 -8.77
C PRO A 47 10.50 -8.82 -7.49
N SER A 48 9.76 -7.89 -6.89
CA SER A 48 10.21 -7.24 -5.64
C SER A 48 10.21 -8.18 -4.44
N ILE A 49 9.30 -9.15 -4.39
CA ILE A 49 9.29 -10.21 -3.37
C ILE A 49 10.33 -11.27 -3.68
N LEU A 50 10.38 -11.71 -4.94
CA LEU A 50 11.35 -12.71 -5.36
C LEU A 50 12.80 -12.25 -5.17
N GLY A 51 13.04 -10.98 -5.33
CA GLY A 51 14.36 -10.33 -5.21
C GLY A 51 14.73 -9.90 -3.79
N GLN A 52 13.96 -10.21 -2.73
CA GLN A 52 14.36 -9.92 -1.37
C GLN A 52 15.67 -10.64 -1.02
N THR A 53 16.65 -9.94 -0.45
CA THR A 53 17.94 -10.52 -0.04
C THR A 53 17.79 -11.46 1.16
N CYS A 54 16.92 -11.15 2.09
CA CYS A 54 16.52 -12.03 3.17
C CYS A 54 15.28 -12.84 2.76
N LYS A 55 15.37 -14.18 2.85
CA LYS A 55 14.28 -15.10 2.48
C LYS A 55 13.51 -15.64 3.70
N ASP A 56 13.86 -15.21 4.90
CA ASP A 56 13.21 -15.65 6.14
C ASP A 56 11.92 -14.87 6.37
N PHE A 57 10.93 -15.14 5.53
CA PHE A 57 9.55 -14.62 5.63
C PHE A 57 8.58 -15.54 4.89
N SER A 58 7.33 -15.49 5.27
CA SER A 58 6.22 -16.08 4.52
C SER A 58 5.54 -15.02 3.67
N TRP A 59 5.16 -15.35 2.44
CA TRP A 59 4.40 -14.47 1.56
C TRP A 59 2.98 -15.00 1.37
N VAL A 60 1.98 -14.28 1.82
CA VAL A 60 0.57 -14.65 1.69
C VAL A 60 -0.13 -13.74 0.69
N LEU A 61 -0.56 -14.32 -0.42
CA LEU A 61 -1.40 -13.64 -1.40
C LEU A 61 -2.87 -13.85 -1.02
N LEU A 62 -3.52 -12.78 -0.63
CA LEU A 62 -4.93 -12.77 -0.27
C LEU A 62 -5.76 -12.60 -1.54
N VAL A 63 -6.42 -13.67 -1.97
CA VAL A 63 -7.20 -13.73 -3.21
C VAL A 63 -8.69 -13.90 -2.93
N ASP A 64 -9.54 -13.36 -3.80
CA ASP A 64 -10.99 -13.54 -3.70
C ASP A 64 -11.37 -15.01 -3.95
N GLU A 65 -12.28 -15.56 -3.16
CA GLU A 65 -12.78 -16.92 -3.35
C GLU A 65 -13.43 -17.15 -4.73
N MET A 66 -13.95 -16.07 -5.32
CA MET A 66 -14.56 -16.07 -6.65
C MET A 66 -13.56 -15.77 -7.78
N LEU A 67 -12.26 -15.74 -7.49
CA LEU A 67 -11.24 -15.54 -8.54
C LEU A 67 -11.37 -16.65 -9.60
N PRO A 68 -11.57 -16.33 -10.90
CA PRO A 68 -11.76 -17.32 -11.94
C PRO A 68 -10.59 -18.33 -11.98
N ALA A 69 -10.90 -19.62 -12.21
CA ALA A 69 -9.94 -20.71 -12.10
C ALA A 69 -8.67 -20.52 -12.94
N ALA A 70 -8.79 -20.00 -14.17
CA ALA A 70 -7.65 -19.73 -15.03
C ALA A 70 -6.67 -18.71 -14.43
N PHE A 71 -7.19 -17.67 -13.76
CA PHE A 71 -6.37 -16.67 -13.09
C PHE A 71 -5.79 -17.19 -11.78
N ARG A 72 -6.53 -18.03 -11.07
CA ARG A 72 -6.00 -18.73 -9.88
C ARG A 72 -4.82 -19.62 -10.26
N LEU A 73 -4.97 -20.47 -11.26
CA LEU A 73 -3.91 -21.33 -11.74
C LEU A 73 -2.68 -20.53 -12.21
N ARG A 74 -2.88 -19.41 -12.92
CA ARG A 74 -1.79 -18.51 -13.30
C ARG A 74 -1.03 -18.01 -12.06
N LEU A 75 -1.74 -17.58 -11.02
CA LEU A 75 -1.13 -17.08 -9.81
C LEU A 75 -0.37 -18.19 -9.07
N GLU A 76 -0.94 -19.39 -8.95
CA GLU A 76 -0.31 -20.57 -8.37
C GLU A 76 1.01 -20.90 -9.11
N ASN A 77 1.00 -20.89 -10.43
CA ASN A 77 2.20 -21.14 -11.23
C ASN A 77 3.28 -20.06 -11.04
N LEU A 78 2.89 -18.77 -10.91
CA LEU A 78 3.83 -17.69 -10.70
C LEU A 78 4.55 -17.77 -9.34
N VAL A 79 3.90 -18.33 -8.32
CA VAL A 79 4.46 -18.40 -6.97
C VAL A 79 5.00 -19.78 -6.60
N SER A 80 4.78 -20.80 -7.44
CA SER A 80 5.14 -22.21 -7.15
C SER A 80 6.63 -22.45 -6.88
N GLY A 81 7.51 -21.58 -7.41
CA GLY A 81 8.96 -21.63 -7.16
C GLY A 81 9.38 -21.10 -5.77
N HIS A 82 8.44 -20.62 -4.94
CA HIS A 82 8.70 -20.03 -3.63
C HIS A 82 8.16 -20.94 -2.53
N VAL A 83 9.07 -21.54 -1.77
CA VAL A 83 8.72 -22.50 -0.69
C VAL A 83 7.78 -21.90 0.36
N ASN A 84 7.86 -20.59 0.60
CA ASN A 84 7.09 -19.90 1.62
C ASN A 84 6.04 -18.93 1.03
N ALA A 85 5.57 -19.15 -0.21
CA ALA A 85 4.49 -18.40 -0.82
C ALA A 85 3.17 -19.18 -0.81
N PHE A 86 2.12 -18.55 -0.36
CA PHE A 86 0.82 -19.18 -0.14
C PHE A 86 -0.32 -18.34 -0.72
N LEU A 87 -1.29 -18.98 -1.35
CA LEU A 87 -2.56 -18.35 -1.71
C LEU A 87 -3.58 -18.58 -0.59
N HIS A 88 -4.09 -17.50 -0.03
CA HIS A 88 -5.18 -17.54 0.94
C HIS A 88 -6.48 -17.03 0.30
N CYS A 89 -7.41 -17.94 0.09
CA CYS A 89 -8.75 -17.58 -0.40
C CYS A 89 -9.55 -16.97 0.74
N TYR A 90 -10.07 -15.77 0.54
CA TYR A 90 -10.92 -15.12 1.53
C TYR A 90 -12.37 -15.01 1.06
N SER A 91 -13.27 -15.15 1.99
CA SER A 91 -14.67 -14.78 1.87
C SER A 91 -14.92 -13.40 2.49
N ASN A 92 -16.05 -12.76 2.17
CA ASN A 92 -16.42 -11.46 2.73
C ASN A 92 -16.53 -11.41 4.27
N ASN A 93 -16.50 -12.57 4.94
CA ASN A 93 -16.59 -12.71 6.40
C ASN A 93 -15.21 -12.71 7.09
N LEU A 94 -14.11 -12.72 6.35
CA LEU A 94 -12.77 -12.79 6.92
C LEU A 94 -12.41 -11.53 7.71
N ARG A 95 -12.07 -11.72 8.98
CA ARG A 95 -11.63 -10.62 9.86
C ARG A 95 -10.13 -10.38 9.72
N LEU A 96 -9.72 -9.65 8.69
CA LEU A 96 -8.31 -9.36 8.41
C LEU A 96 -7.58 -8.61 9.55
N GLY A 97 -8.29 -7.93 10.44
CA GLY A 97 -7.69 -7.14 11.52
C GLY A 97 -7.07 -7.94 12.66
N THR A 98 -7.20 -9.27 12.68
CA THR A 98 -6.57 -10.19 13.64
C THR A 98 -5.57 -11.10 12.94
N LEU A 99 -4.70 -11.77 13.69
CA LEU A 99 -3.70 -12.71 13.16
C LEU A 99 -4.25 -14.13 12.98
N ASN A 100 -5.45 -14.43 13.51
CA ASN A 100 -6.00 -15.80 13.54
C ASN A 100 -6.02 -16.49 12.17
N TRP A 101 -6.31 -15.76 11.11
CA TRP A 101 -6.34 -16.31 9.75
C TRP A 101 -4.94 -16.58 9.16
N LEU A 102 -3.89 -16.06 9.81
CA LEU A 102 -2.51 -16.26 9.42
C LEU A 102 -1.85 -17.47 10.11
N VAL A 103 -2.50 -18.06 11.11
CA VAL A 103 -1.95 -19.21 11.87
C VAL A 103 -1.36 -20.31 10.97
N PRO A 104 -2.00 -20.73 9.85
CA PRO A 104 -1.43 -21.76 8.97
C PRO A 104 -0.07 -21.40 8.37
N TYR A 105 0.35 -20.13 8.41
CA TYR A 105 1.54 -19.63 7.72
C TYR A 105 2.71 -19.29 8.64
N PHE A 106 2.51 -19.30 9.97
CA PHE A 106 3.61 -19.07 10.93
C PHE A 106 3.80 -20.20 11.97
N GLY A 107 2.86 -21.16 12.02
CA GLY A 107 2.89 -22.26 12.99
C GLY A 107 2.55 -21.84 14.43
N GLU A 108 2.34 -22.84 15.30
CA GLU A 108 1.85 -22.62 16.67
C GLU A 108 2.96 -22.18 17.65
N SER A 109 4.24 -22.30 17.26
CA SER A 109 5.38 -22.11 18.17
C SER A 109 5.91 -20.67 18.26
N LYS A 110 5.39 -19.73 17.46
CA LYS A 110 5.87 -18.34 17.44
C LYS A 110 4.93 -17.43 18.22
N GLU A 111 5.50 -16.75 19.22
CA GLU A 111 4.75 -15.81 20.07
C GLU A 111 4.63 -14.42 19.47
N ASN A 112 5.54 -14.04 18.57
CA ASN A 112 5.57 -12.73 17.96
C ASN A 112 5.42 -12.81 16.42
N ILE A 113 4.50 -12.06 15.87
CA ILE A 113 4.21 -12.05 14.45
C ILE A 113 4.38 -10.65 13.87
N VAL A 114 5.19 -10.53 12.84
CA VAL A 114 5.29 -9.32 12.02
C VAL A 114 4.40 -9.49 10.81
N SER A 115 3.39 -8.67 10.67
CA SER A 115 2.55 -8.61 9.47
C SER A 115 2.85 -7.34 8.68
N THR A 116 3.22 -7.48 7.41
CA THR A 116 3.55 -6.38 6.49
C THR A 116 2.55 -6.30 5.35
N MET A 117 2.07 -5.10 5.04
CA MET A 117 1.15 -4.87 3.92
C MET A 117 1.92 -4.50 2.64
N LEU A 118 1.57 -5.16 1.54
CA LEU A 118 2.04 -4.85 0.20
C LEU A 118 0.85 -4.92 -0.77
N ASP A 119 0.64 -3.87 -1.54
CA ASP A 119 -0.37 -3.90 -2.61
C ASP A 119 0.21 -4.60 -3.86
N ASP A 120 -0.63 -5.23 -4.66
CA ASP A 120 -0.24 -6.09 -5.79
C ASP A 120 0.38 -5.33 -6.99
N ASP A 121 0.41 -4.02 -6.90
CA ASP A 121 1.00 -3.11 -7.89
C ASP A 121 2.23 -2.33 -7.35
N ASP A 122 2.55 -2.47 -6.06
CA ASP A 122 3.65 -1.76 -5.41
C ASP A 122 4.90 -2.64 -5.23
N MET A 123 6.01 -2.05 -4.81
CA MET A 123 7.29 -2.76 -4.64
C MET A 123 7.95 -2.45 -3.30
N LEU A 124 8.69 -3.43 -2.78
CA LEU A 124 9.61 -3.29 -1.66
C LEU A 124 11.06 -3.24 -2.17
N TRP A 125 11.91 -2.49 -1.48
CA TRP A 125 13.36 -2.50 -1.67
C TRP A 125 13.92 -3.91 -1.44
N ALA A 126 15.00 -4.28 -2.15
CA ALA A 126 15.57 -5.62 -2.05
C ALA A 126 15.94 -6.04 -0.62
N ASP A 127 16.38 -5.10 0.20
CA ASP A 127 16.78 -5.35 1.60
C ASP A 127 15.67 -5.03 2.61
N PHE A 128 14.42 -4.82 2.18
CA PHE A 128 13.33 -4.40 3.09
C PHE A 128 13.12 -5.39 4.23
N VAL A 129 13.05 -6.69 3.94
CA VAL A 129 12.88 -7.73 4.97
C VAL A 129 14.08 -7.75 5.91
N ALA A 130 15.30 -7.68 5.38
CA ALA A 130 16.52 -7.63 6.18
C ALA A 130 16.55 -6.41 7.12
N GLN A 131 16.09 -5.24 6.65
CA GLN A 131 16.02 -4.02 7.47
C GLN A 131 15.01 -4.13 8.62
N ILE A 132 13.80 -4.68 8.35
CA ILE A 132 12.80 -4.96 9.40
C ILE A 132 13.40 -5.89 10.47
N GLN A 133 14.01 -6.98 10.03
CA GLN A 133 14.58 -7.98 10.95
C GLN A 133 15.76 -7.42 11.75
N ALA A 134 16.65 -6.67 11.11
CA ALA A 134 17.75 -5.99 11.81
C ALA A 134 17.26 -5.00 12.86
N HIS A 135 16.18 -4.26 12.54
CA HIS A 135 15.57 -3.34 13.50
C HIS A 135 14.99 -4.06 14.70
N LEU A 136 14.22 -5.14 14.49
CA LEU A 136 13.62 -5.93 15.56
C LEU A 136 14.68 -6.65 16.41
N ASN A 137 15.72 -7.22 15.80
CA ASN A 137 16.83 -7.83 16.52
C ASN A 137 17.57 -6.81 17.41
N SER A 138 17.73 -5.58 16.91
CA SER A 138 18.30 -4.50 17.74
C SER A 138 17.43 -4.14 18.94
N LEU A 139 16.10 -4.12 18.77
CA LEU A 139 15.17 -3.90 19.89
C LEU A 139 15.22 -5.05 20.89
N GLN A 140 15.17 -6.28 20.40
CA GLN A 140 15.23 -7.48 21.25
C GLN A 140 16.48 -7.51 22.13
N THR A 141 17.63 -7.15 21.56
CA THR A 141 18.91 -7.11 22.31
C THR A 141 18.94 -6.02 23.39
N ARG A 142 18.26 -4.89 23.15
CA ARG A 142 18.32 -3.72 24.05
C ARG A 142 17.29 -3.76 25.17
N SER A 143 16.06 -4.19 24.88
CA SER A 143 14.93 -4.05 25.80
C SER A 143 13.90 -5.19 25.74
N GLY A 144 14.15 -6.22 24.92
CA GLY A 144 13.13 -7.18 24.54
C GLY A 144 12.17 -6.64 23.48
N LEU A 145 11.43 -7.54 22.82
CA LEU A 145 10.40 -7.13 21.87
C LEU A 145 9.16 -6.61 22.63
N PRO A 146 8.60 -5.47 22.22
CA PRO A 146 7.35 -5.00 22.78
C PRO A 146 6.19 -5.90 22.34
N ARG A 147 5.13 -5.97 23.14
CA ARG A 147 3.92 -6.72 22.80
C ARG A 147 3.25 -6.23 21.51
N PHE A 148 3.45 -4.97 21.17
CA PHE A 148 2.92 -4.35 19.96
C PHE A 148 3.83 -3.21 19.48
N LEU A 149 4.04 -3.16 18.14
CA LEU A 149 4.81 -2.11 17.48
C LEU A 149 4.31 -1.91 16.05
N LEU A 150 4.14 -0.66 15.65
CA LEU A 150 3.99 -0.29 14.23
C LEU A 150 5.33 0.11 13.65
N MET A 151 5.60 -0.32 12.43
CA MET A 151 6.80 0.05 11.67
C MET A 151 6.40 0.60 10.31
N ALA A 152 7.13 1.62 9.85
CA ALA A 152 6.81 2.29 8.60
C ALA A 152 8.08 2.69 7.84
N CYS A 153 8.02 2.64 6.51
CA CYS A 153 9.06 3.16 5.65
C CYS A 153 9.21 4.67 5.85
N ARG A 154 10.43 5.11 6.18
CA ARG A 154 10.76 6.52 6.29
C ARG A 154 10.87 7.16 4.90
N ASN A 155 11.55 6.47 4.00
CA ASN A 155 11.83 6.89 2.65
C ASN A 155 11.07 5.99 1.67
N ALA A 156 10.28 6.60 0.83
CA ALA A 156 9.59 5.89 -0.24
C ALA A 156 9.59 6.74 -1.53
N LEU A 157 9.47 6.07 -2.64
CA LEU A 157 9.32 6.69 -3.95
C LEU A 157 7.91 6.47 -4.48
N GLN A 158 7.50 7.34 -5.36
CA GLN A 158 6.31 7.17 -6.19
C GLN A 158 6.73 7.11 -7.64
N TRP A 159 6.31 6.06 -8.35
CA TRP A 159 6.53 5.89 -9.77
C TRP A 159 5.26 6.16 -10.55
N ASP A 160 5.32 7.16 -11.40
CA ASP A 160 4.24 7.47 -12.33
C ASP A 160 4.55 6.77 -13.68
N MET A 161 3.93 5.60 -13.93
CA MET A 161 4.07 4.81 -15.16
C MET A 161 3.30 5.46 -16.32
N VAL A 162 3.57 6.73 -16.59
CA VAL A 162 2.97 7.47 -17.70
C VAL A 162 4.03 7.65 -18.76
N ALA A 163 4.00 6.79 -19.79
CA ALA A 163 4.93 6.88 -20.91
C ALA A 163 4.73 8.17 -21.70
N LYS A 164 5.83 8.85 -21.97
CA LYS A 164 5.92 9.93 -22.94
C LYS A 164 7.04 9.63 -23.92
N ARG A 165 7.02 10.26 -25.11
CA ARG A 165 8.06 10.06 -26.13
C ARG A 165 9.49 10.19 -25.58
N HIS A 166 9.72 11.13 -24.64
CA HIS A 166 11.01 11.39 -24.02
C HIS A 166 11.20 10.73 -22.64
N ALA A 167 10.24 10.00 -22.15
CA ALA A 167 10.28 9.25 -20.86
C ALA A 167 9.44 7.96 -20.99
N PRO A 168 9.95 6.96 -21.75
CA PRO A 168 9.17 5.75 -22.07
C PRO A 168 8.79 4.94 -20.81
N LEU A 169 9.60 4.97 -19.76
CA LEU A 169 9.34 4.29 -18.48
C LEU A 169 8.68 5.20 -17.43
N GLY A 170 8.30 6.44 -17.80
CA GLY A 170 7.66 7.39 -16.90
C GLY A 170 8.62 8.12 -15.96
N TYR A 171 8.12 8.48 -14.78
CA TYR A 171 8.83 9.35 -13.84
C TYR A 171 8.77 8.83 -12.42
N VAL A 172 9.85 8.99 -11.67
CA VAL A 172 9.93 8.73 -10.24
C VAL A 172 10.07 10.05 -9.46
N LYS A 173 9.53 10.07 -8.25
CA LYS A 173 9.66 11.19 -7.31
C LYS A 173 9.63 10.68 -5.87
N PRO A 174 10.19 11.41 -4.91
CA PRO A 174 10.02 11.10 -3.50
C PRO A 174 8.55 11.08 -3.11
N TRP A 175 8.15 10.07 -2.34
CA TRP A 175 6.85 10.00 -1.71
C TRP A 175 6.79 11.01 -0.58
N GLN A 176 5.94 12.02 -0.69
CA GLN A 176 5.81 13.08 0.31
C GLN A 176 4.33 13.41 0.57
N PRO A 177 3.52 12.45 1.01
CA PRO A 177 2.15 12.75 1.37
C PRO A 177 2.12 13.55 2.67
N ARG A 178 1.34 14.61 2.69
CA ARG A 178 1.10 15.40 3.89
C ARG A 178 -0.35 15.24 4.32
N SER A 179 -0.54 15.07 5.62
CA SER A 179 -1.85 15.19 6.24
C SER A 179 -2.34 16.64 6.24
N PRO A 180 -3.61 16.91 6.53
CA PRO A 180 -4.15 18.27 6.61
C PRO A 180 -3.40 19.19 7.57
N ASP A 181 -2.74 18.62 8.59
CA ASP A 181 -1.89 19.33 9.54
C ASP A 181 -0.45 19.56 9.05
N GLY A 182 -0.15 19.22 7.79
CA GLY A 182 1.15 19.38 7.16
C GLY A 182 2.17 18.29 7.50
N ARG A 183 1.86 17.34 8.37
CA ARG A 183 2.76 16.27 8.79
C ARG A 183 2.79 15.12 7.78
N TYR A 184 3.90 14.41 7.79
CA TYR A 184 4.14 13.24 6.97
C TYR A 184 3.33 12.03 7.47
N TYR A 185 2.71 11.25 6.58
CA TYR A 185 2.19 9.93 6.92
C TYR A 185 2.87 8.85 6.08
N PRO A 186 3.04 7.62 6.64
CA PRO A 186 3.74 6.54 5.94
C PRO A 186 2.99 6.08 4.70
N PRO A 187 3.68 5.48 3.72
CA PRO A 187 3.02 4.73 2.65
C PRO A 187 2.24 3.53 3.20
N SER A 188 1.30 2.99 2.43
CA SER A 188 0.69 1.69 2.72
C SER A 188 1.70 0.56 2.52
N THR A 189 2.49 0.68 1.47
CA THR A 189 3.52 -0.27 1.07
C THR A 189 4.61 -0.37 2.11
N GLY A 190 4.87 -1.56 2.62
CA GLY A 190 5.84 -1.79 3.69
C GLY A 190 5.38 -1.34 5.09
N PHE A 191 4.11 -0.92 5.26
CA PHE A 191 3.57 -0.65 6.58
C PHE A 191 3.37 -1.96 7.33
N SER A 192 3.98 -2.08 8.52
CA SER A 192 4.11 -3.34 9.26
C SER A 192 3.65 -3.20 10.70
N ALA A 193 3.18 -4.31 11.28
CA ALA A 193 2.83 -4.43 12.68
C ALA A 193 3.50 -5.67 13.27
N LEU A 194 4.27 -5.50 14.35
CA LEU A 194 4.63 -6.56 15.28
C LEU A 194 3.50 -6.68 16.29
N SER A 195 3.08 -7.90 16.59
CA SER A 195 2.07 -8.19 17.60
C SER A 195 2.37 -9.55 18.24
N ASP A 196 2.29 -9.65 19.56
CA ASP A 196 2.32 -10.95 20.20
C ASP A 196 1.03 -11.74 19.92
N TYR A 197 1.16 -13.06 19.90
CA TYR A 197 0.09 -14.00 19.66
C TYR A 197 0.10 -15.09 20.73
N PRO A 198 -1.05 -15.49 21.29
CA PRO A 198 -2.42 -15.10 20.89
C PRO A 198 -2.98 -13.83 21.54
N ASP A 199 -2.25 -13.18 22.45
CA ASP A 199 -2.79 -12.16 23.37
C ASP A 199 -3.19 -10.86 22.64
N THR A 200 -2.24 -10.13 22.07
CA THR A 200 -2.55 -8.89 21.35
C THR A 200 -3.26 -9.19 20.03
N ASN A 201 -2.77 -10.15 19.26
CA ASN A 201 -3.45 -10.73 18.11
C ASN A 201 -4.01 -9.68 17.11
N LEU A 202 -3.22 -8.66 16.78
CA LEU A 202 -3.58 -7.59 15.84
C LEU A 202 -2.72 -7.65 14.58
N SER A 203 -3.35 -7.78 13.42
CA SER A 203 -2.65 -7.69 12.13
C SER A 203 -2.56 -6.26 11.64
N ILE A 204 -1.66 -6.00 10.68
CA ILE A 204 -1.49 -4.68 10.05
C ILE A 204 -2.80 -4.14 9.44
N PHE A 205 -3.74 -4.99 9.04
CA PHE A 205 -5.03 -4.56 8.47
C PHE A 205 -5.99 -3.92 9.49
N ARG A 206 -5.68 -4.01 10.77
CA ARG A 206 -6.42 -3.27 11.81
C ARG A 206 -6.13 -1.76 11.71
N PHE A 207 -4.99 -1.38 11.16
CA PHE A 207 -4.47 -0.03 11.16
C PHE A 207 -4.58 0.63 9.80
N SER A 208 -4.89 1.92 9.78
CA SER A 208 -4.82 2.74 8.58
C SER A 208 -3.51 3.53 8.59
N HIS A 209 -2.67 3.35 7.59
CA HIS A 209 -1.42 4.09 7.44
C HIS A 209 -1.64 5.62 7.46
N HIS A 210 -2.78 6.11 6.97
CA HIS A 210 -3.14 7.53 7.02
C HIS A 210 -3.37 8.04 8.44
N LEU A 211 -3.74 7.16 9.37
CA LEU A 211 -4.02 7.48 10.76
C LEU A 211 -2.89 7.03 11.70
N ALA A 212 -1.82 6.42 11.18
CA ALA A 212 -0.78 5.78 11.98
C ALA A 212 -0.24 6.68 13.11
N ARG A 213 0.06 7.93 12.81
CA ARG A 213 0.55 8.90 13.81
C ARG A 213 -0.53 9.37 14.77
N PHE A 214 -1.79 9.39 14.34
CA PHE A 214 -2.90 9.92 15.14
C PHE A 214 -3.44 8.90 16.13
N TYR A 215 -3.14 7.61 15.97
CA TYR A 215 -3.47 6.61 17.01
C TYR A 215 -2.80 6.95 18.34
N PHE A 216 -1.70 7.68 18.31
CA PHE A 216 -0.87 8.03 19.47
C PHE A 216 -0.80 9.54 19.71
N ALA A 217 -1.58 10.34 19.01
CA ALA A 217 -1.63 11.78 19.21
C ALA A 217 -2.49 12.14 20.43
N ASP A 218 -2.29 13.35 20.99
CA ASP A 218 -3.11 13.88 22.06
C ASP A 218 -4.57 14.10 21.62
N ASP A 219 -5.49 14.16 22.57
CA ASP A 219 -6.91 14.29 22.28
C ASP A 219 -7.29 15.62 21.64
N LYS A 220 -6.53 16.71 21.90
CA LYS A 220 -6.74 18.01 21.24
C LYS A 220 -6.45 17.93 19.75
N THR A 221 -5.41 17.18 19.38
CA THR A 221 -5.05 16.91 17.98
C THR A 221 -6.12 16.05 17.30
N VAL A 222 -6.58 14.99 17.97
CA VAL A 222 -7.63 14.09 17.46
C VAL A 222 -8.97 14.81 17.29
N ALA A 223 -9.34 15.68 18.22
CA ALA A 223 -10.59 16.45 18.17
C ALA A 223 -10.73 17.37 16.94
N ARG A 224 -9.61 17.74 16.30
CA ARG A 224 -9.59 18.53 15.06
C ARG A 224 -9.82 17.71 13.78
N MET A 225 -9.91 16.39 13.89
CA MET A 225 -10.10 15.50 12.76
C MET A 225 -11.58 15.31 12.43
N SER A 226 -11.88 14.70 11.29
CA SER A 226 -13.26 14.33 10.95
C SER A 226 -13.82 13.31 11.96
N ASN A 227 -15.14 13.34 12.19
CA ASN A 227 -15.82 12.39 13.09
C ASN A 227 -15.51 10.93 12.77
N HIS A 228 -15.38 10.60 11.49
CA HIS A 228 -15.01 9.24 11.07
C HIS A 228 -13.58 8.86 11.52
N ALA A 229 -12.62 9.77 11.40
CA ALA A 229 -11.25 9.54 11.84
C ALA A 229 -11.17 9.44 13.37
N GLN A 230 -11.85 10.33 14.10
CA GLN A 230 -11.93 10.28 15.58
C GLN A 230 -12.49 8.96 16.07
N LYS A 231 -13.62 8.49 15.48
CA LYS A 231 -14.22 7.20 15.81
C LYS A 231 -13.22 6.05 15.58
N ARG A 232 -12.56 6.03 14.43
CA ARG A 232 -11.58 4.98 14.09
C ARG A 232 -10.39 4.99 15.04
N ILE A 233 -9.86 6.16 15.40
CA ILE A 233 -8.76 6.29 16.35
C ILE A 233 -9.19 5.76 17.72
N LYS A 234 -10.36 6.15 18.21
CA LYS A 234 -10.90 5.68 19.49
C LYS A 234 -11.05 4.16 19.53
N GLU A 235 -11.61 3.56 18.47
CA GLU A 235 -11.75 2.10 18.36
C GLU A 235 -10.40 1.39 18.45
N VAL A 236 -9.38 1.87 17.73
CA VAL A 236 -8.04 1.27 17.74
C VAL A 236 -7.37 1.44 19.10
N ARG A 237 -7.44 2.62 19.72
CA ARG A 237 -6.91 2.86 21.07
C ARG A 237 -7.54 1.93 22.11
N THR A 238 -8.86 1.82 22.12
CA THR A 238 -9.58 0.92 23.03
C THR A 238 -9.12 -0.52 22.85
N GLU A 239 -8.87 -0.94 21.61
CA GLU A 239 -8.41 -2.30 21.34
C GLU A 239 -6.96 -2.51 21.77
N LEU A 240 -6.07 -1.55 21.56
CA LEU A 240 -4.68 -1.59 22.04
C LEU A 240 -4.64 -1.64 23.58
N THR A 241 -5.43 -0.81 24.25
CA THR A 241 -5.55 -0.85 25.72
C THR A 241 -6.00 -2.23 26.19
N ARG A 242 -7.04 -2.78 25.57
CA ARG A 242 -7.62 -4.06 25.99
C ARG A 242 -6.72 -5.27 25.72
N ARG A 243 -6.03 -5.30 24.56
CA ARG A 243 -5.29 -6.48 24.08
C ARG A 243 -3.80 -6.40 24.41
N ALA A 244 -3.18 -5.24 24.24
CA ALA A 244 -1.76 -5.06 24.51
C ALA A 244 -1.46 -4.57 25.93
N ASN A 245 -2.47 -4.42 26.78
CA ASN A 245 -2.38 -3.83 28.12
C ASN A 245 -1.75 -2.43 28.13
N LEU A 246 -1.90 -1.68 27.02
CA LEU A 246 -1.42 -0.31 26.93
C LEU A 246 -2.48 0.63 27.50
N THR A 247 -2.16 1.36 28.56
CA THR A 247 -3.06 2.38 29.11
C THR A 247 -3.16 3.58 28.17
N ASN A 248 -4.23 4.39 28.29
CA ASN A 248 -4.32 5.61 27.49
C ASN A 248 -3.14 6.57 27.75
N GLY A 249 -2.59 6.59 28.99
CA GLY A 249 -1.42 7.35 29.35
C GLY A 249 -0.12 6.83 28.70
N GLU A 250 -0.04 5.53 28.43
CA GLU A 250 1.09 4.92 27.72
C GLU A 250 0.94 5.04 26.19
N VAL A 251 -0.28 4.91 25.67
CA VAL A 251 -0.55 5.03 24.22
C VAL A 251 -0.25 6.44 23.71
N VAL A 252 -0.62 7.47 24.46
CA VAL A 252 -0.46 8.88 24.03
C VAL A 252 0.98 9.39 24.20
N PRO A 253 1.65 9.27 25.37
CA PRO A 253 3.04 9.70 25.52
C PRO A 253 4.02 8.79 24.78
N ALA A 254 3.72 7.50 24.65
CA ALA A 254 4.55 6.51 23.98
C ALA A 254 4.38 6.49 22.44
N GLY A 255 3.66 7.45 21.88
CA GLY A 255 3.30 7.45 20.45
C GLY A 255 4.48 7.31 19.49
N GLU A 256 5.62 7.90 19.81
CA GLU A 256 6.86 7.73 19.07
C GLU A 256 7.57 6.40 19.35
N ALA A 257 7.35 5.83 20.53
CA ALA A 257 7.91 4.53 20.92
C ALA A 257 7.13 3.34 20.29
N ILE A 258 5.89 3.56 19.85
CA ILE A 258 5.04 2.51 19.27
C ILE A 258 5.00 2.59 17.72
N LEU A 259 5.25 3.75 17.14
CA LEU A 259 5.44 3.90 15.69
C LEU A 259 6.90 4.16 15.37
N HIS A 260 7.59 3.13 14.94
CA HIS A 260 8.99 3.23 14.52
C HIS A 260 9.10 3.47 13.01
N TRP A 261 10.04 4.34 12.66
CA TRP A 261 10.47 4.47 11.29
C TRP A 261 11.59 3.47 11.01
N ILE A 262 11.42 2.64 10.00
CA ILE A 262 12.47 1.70 9.58
C ILE A 262 13.71 2.53 9.20
N PRO A 263 14.86 2.28 9.83
CA PRO A 263 16.08 3.03 9.55
C PRO A 263 16.59 2.74 8.15
N GLY A 264 17.28 3.73 7.54
CA GLY A 264 17.89 3.62 6.23
C GLY A 264 17.72 4.89 5.41
N ASP A 265 18.74 5.24 4.63
CA ASP A 265 18.73 6.40 3.74
C ASP A 265 18.18 6.06 2.35
N ALA A 266 18.26 4.78 1.95
CA ALA A 266 17.72 4.30 0.70
C ALA A 266 16.18 4.29 0.72
N PRO A 267 15.51 4.44 -0.44
CA PRO A 267 14.08 4.26 -0.56
C PRO A 267 13.69 2.82 -0.25
N GLN A 268 12.77 2.62 0.69
CA GLN A 268 12.37 1.30 1.20
C GLN A 268 11.12 0.74 0.50
N ALA A 269 10.33 1.62 -0.12
CA ALA A 269 9.11 1.26 -0.83
C ALA A 269 8.93 2.10 -2.09
N LEU A 270 8.34 1.51 -3.12
CA LEU A 270 7.99 2.16 -4.38
C LEU A 270 6.47 2.00 -4.63
N ILE A 271 5.76 3.11 -4.58
CA ILE A 271 4.33 3.18 -4.84
C ILE A 271 4.14 3.41 -6.35
N VAL A 272 3.49 2.47 -7.02
CA VAL A 272 3.32 2.50 -8.46
C VAL A 272 1.98 3.09 -8.85
N ASN A 273 2.00 4.12 -9.70
CA ASN A 273 0.81 4.70 -10.32
C ASN A 273 0.73 4.27 -11.78
N HIS A 274 -0.05 3.26 -12.05
CA HIS A 274 -0.21 2.68 -13.40
C HIS A 274 -1.50 3.12 -14.12
N GLY A 275 -2.13 4.21 -13.66
CA GLY A 275 -3.26 4.87 -14.34
C GLY A 275 -4.64 4.30 -14.03
N THR A 276 -4.76 3.12 -13.43
CA THR A 276 -6.05 2.57 -12.94
C THR A 276 -6.20 2.65 -11.42
N ASN A 277 -5.15 3.11 -10.72
CA ASN A 277 -5.21 3.32 -9.28
C ASN A 277 -6.22 4.42 -8.92
N ARG A 278 -6.87 4.28 -7.77
CA ARG A 278 -7.84 5.28 -7.24
C ARG A 278 -7.24 6.67 -6.98
N ARG A 279 -5.89 6.84 -7.04
CA ARG A 279 -5.17 8.04 -6.62
C ARG A 279 -4.69 8.95 -7.76
N ILE A 280 -5.20 8.78 -8.98
CA ILE A 280 -4.76 9.52 -10.19
C ILE A 280 -4.74 11.05 -10.02
N LEU A 281 -5.61 11.63 -9.19
CA LEU A 281 -5.63 13.08 -8.94
C LEU A 281 -4.32 13.65 -8.35
N ARG A 282 -3.47 12.84 -7.75
CA ARG A 282 -2.17 13.29 -7.20
C ARG A 282 -1.09 13.46 -8.27
N LEU A 283 -1.30 12.95 -9.48
CA LEU A 283 -0.37 13.12 -10.61
C LEU A 283 -0.14 14.59 -10.96
N PHE A 284 -1.12 15.46 -10.72
CA PHE A 284 -1.06 16.87 -11.13
C PHE A 284 -0.39 17.80 -10.12
N TYR A 285 -0.36 17.43 -8.83
CA TYR A 285 0.03 18.38 -7.77
C TYR A 285 1.53 18.58 -7.57
N ASN A 286 2.43 17.74 -8.11
CA ASN A 286 3.86 17.83 -7.83
C ASN A 286 4.76 17.60 -9.07
N ALA A 287 4.52 18.31 -10.16
CA ALA A 287 5.31 18.20 -11.39
C ALA A 287 6.81 18.59 -11.21
N ARG A 288 7.13 19.44 -10.22
CA ARG A 288 8.46 20.07 -10.10
C ARG A 288 9.59 19.19 -9.54
N LYS A 289 9.29 18.00 -8.99
CA LYS A 289 10.29 17.11 -8.38
C LYS A 289 10.39 15.73 -9.06
N ARG A 290 9.95 15.65 -10.32
CA ARG A 290 9.98 14.39 -11.07
C ARG A 290 11.32 14.17 -11.72
N VAL A 291 11.89 12.98 -11.54
CA VAL A 291 13.06 12.50 -12.25
C VAL A 291 12.60 11.50 -13.30
N LYS A 292 13.06 11.68 -14.53
CA LYS A 292 12.82 10.74 -15.62
C LYS A 292 13.51 9.42 -15.30
N ILE A 293 12.85 8.30 -15.60
CA ILE A 293 13.49 6.99 -15.53
C ILE A 293 14.19 6.73 -16.85
N ASP A 294 15.51 6.78 -16.83
CA ASP A 294 16.36 6.55 -17.99
C ASP A 294 16.88 5.11 -18.09
N GLY A 295 16.70 4.31 -17.03
CA GLY A 295 17.15 2.93 -16.99
C GLY A 295 17.14 2.36 -15.56
N PRO A 296 17.72 1.14 -15.37
CA PRO A 296 17.74 0.44 -14.08
C PRO A 296 18.31 1.28 -12.92
N ALA A 297 19.30 2.13 -13.19
CA ALA A 297 19.93 2.96 -12.18
C ALA A 297 18.97 3.94 -11.49
N SER A 298 17.92 4.39 -12.19
CA SER A 298 16.89 5.27 -11.61
C SER A 298 16.02 4.59 -10.55
N LEU A 299 15.99 3.25 -10.54
CA LEU A 299 15.24 2.39 -9.62
C LEU A 299 16.18 1.40 -8.92
N ALA A 300 17.47 1.76 -8.80
CA ALA A 300 18.47 0.90 -8.17
C ALA A 300 18.02 0.43 -6.79
N GLY A 301 18.19 -0.87 -6.53
CA GLY A 301 17.77 -1.55 -5.30
C GLY A 301 16.31 -2.03 -5.28
N PHE A 302 15.49 -1.67 -6.26
CA PHE A 302 14.20 -2.36 -6.47
C PHE A 302 14.42 -3.49 -7.48
N PRO A 303 14.15 -4.75 -7.09
CA PRO A 303 14.14 -5.87 -8.02
C PRO A 303 13.01 -5.68 -9.02
N ILE A 304 13.33 -5.31 -10.25
CA ILE A 304 12.35 -4.97 -11.28
C ILE A 304 12.72 -5.56 -12.62
N ASP A 305 11.74 -6.10 -13.33
CA ASP A 305 11.85 -6.46 -14.74
C ASP A 305 11.42 -5.28 -15.63
N LEU A 306 12.39 -4.44 -16.02
CA LEU A 306 12.11 -3.30 -16.89
C LEU A 306 11.57 -3.70 -18.28
N ALA A 307 11.88 -4.91 -18.77
CA ALA A 307 11.32 -5.39 -20.03
C ALA A 307 9.84 -5.73 -19.87
N ALA A 308 9.45 -6.36 -18.75
CA ALA A 308 8.04 -6.58 -18.42
C ALA A 308 7.28 -5.26 -18.24
N VAL A 309 7.91 -4.27 -17.58
CA VAL A 309 7.33 -2.92 -17.46
C VAL A 309 7.13 -2.28 -18.82
N ALA A 310 8.12 -2.33 -19.70
CA ALA A 310 8.00 -1.76 -21.05
C ALA A 310 6.85 -2.42 -21.82
N ARG A 311 6.76 -3.75 -21.80
CA ARG A 311 5.65 -4.51 -22.40
C ARG A 311 4.29 -4.12 -21.80
N TYR A 312 4.23 -3.96 -20.46
CA TYR A 312 3.01 -3.50 -19.79
C TYR A 312 2.57 -2.12 -20.30
N MET A 313 3.51 -1.17 -20.38
CA MET A 313 3.21 0.20 -20.78
C MET A 313 2.83 0.30 -22.26
N GLU A 314 3.40 -0.55 -23.13
CA GLU A 314 3.04 -0.68 -24.53
C GLU A 314 1.63 -1.28 -24.71
N LYS A 315 1.35 -2.37 -24.02
CA LYS A 315 0.05 -3.06 -24.05
C LYS A 315 -1.08 -2.24 -23.47
N HIS A 316 -0.78 -1.41 -22.46
CA HIS A 316 -1.74 -0.60 -21.72
C HIS A 316 -1.42 0.89 -21.79
N PRO A 317 -1.45 1.50 -22.97
CA PRO A 317 -1.17 2.92 -23.11
C PRO A 317 -2.17 3.74 -22.29
N HIS A 318 -1.65 4.68 -21.51
CA HIS A 318 -2.49 5.57 -20.71
C HIS A 318 -3.28 6.50 -21.63
N HIS A 319 -4.53 6.17 -21.88
CA HIS A 319 -5.42 7.07 -22.61
C HIS A 319 -5.87 8.21 -21.70
N TRP A 320 -5.53 9.43 -22.07
CA TRP A 320 -6.01 10.66 -21.44
C TRP A 320 -7.55 10.69 -21.32
N SER A 321 -8.27 10.01 -22.20
CA SER A 321 -9.72 9.84 -22.15
C SER A 321 -10.19 9.13 -20.86
N HIS A 322 -9.41 8.20 -20.32
CA HIS A 322 -9.73 7.54 -19.05
C HIS A 322 -9.53 8.50 -17.87
N LEU A 323 -8.44 9.27 -17.90
CA LEU A 323 -8.14 10.30 -16.90
C LEU A 323 -9.21 11.39 -16.88
N VAL A 324 -9.65 11.86 -18.06
CA VAL A 324 -10.73 12.84 -18.18
C VAL A 324 -12.07 12.28 -17.70
N ARG A 325 -12.37 11.01 -17.95
CA ARG A 325 -13.57 10.33 -17.41
C ARG A 325 -13.54 10.25 -15.88
N GLN A 326 -12.40 9.89 -15.30
CA GLN A 326 -12.27 9.82 -13.84
C GLN A 326 -12.35 11.21 -13.20
N LEU A 327 -11.71 12.22 -13.78
CA LEU A 327 -11.84 13.61 -13.33
C LEU A 327 -13.31 14.07 -13.38
N ARG A 328 -14.03 13.79 -14.47
CA ARG A 328 -15.47 14.07 -14.58
C ARG A 328 -16.27 13.39 -13.46
N HIS A 329 -15.99 12.12 -13.20
CA HIS A 329 -16.69 11.35 -12.16
C HIS A 329 -16.43 11.91 -10.74
N ILE A 330 -15.19 12.29 -10.45
CA ILE A 330 -14.81 12.85 -9.14
C ILE A 330 -15.37 14.26 -8.94
N ILE A 331 -15.33 15.09 -9.99
CA ILE A 331 -15.95 16.41 -9.97
C ILE A 331 -17.46 16.24 -9.76
N TRP A 332 -18.10 15.34 -10.49
CA TRP A 332 -19.52 15.03 -10.31
C TRP A 332 -19.85 14.55 -8.91
N LEU A 333 -19.07 13.62 -8.32
CA LEU A 333 -19.29 13.12 -6.96
C LEU A 333 -19.10 14.19 -5.87
N LYS A 334 -18.14 15.08 -6.03
CA LYS A 334 -17.92 16.17 -5.07
C LYS A 334 -19.01 17.24 -5.11
N PHE A 335 -19.49 17.55 -6.31
CA PHE A 335 -20.46 18.64 -6.50
C PHE A 335 -21.92 18.18 -6.44
N SER A 336 -22.24 16.93 -6.77
CA SER A 336 -23.59 16.39 -6.66
C SER A 336 -24.09 16.27 -5.21
N LYS A 337 -23.17 16.22 -4.24
CA LYS A 337 -23.50 16.22 -2.81
C LYS A 337 -23.71 17.60 -2.19
N SER A 338 -23.24 18.67 -2.83
CA SER A 338 -23.23 20.00 -2.20
C SER A 338 -24.29 20.98 -2.72
N HIS A 339 -24.73 20.89 -3.97
CA HIS A 339 -25.72 21.83 -4.52
C HIS A 339 -26.49 21.28 -5.72
N ARG A 340 -27.79 21.29 -5.66
CA ARG A 340 -28.72 21.10 -6.79
C ARG A 340 -28.99 22.44 -7.51
N GLY A 341 -28.02 22.95 -8.27
CA GLY A 341 -28.19 24.23 -8.97
C GLY A 341 -27.50 24.31 -10.32
N SER A 342 -28.02 25.18 -11.21
CA SER A 342 -27.54 25.37 -12.60
C SER A 342 -26.08 25.80 -12.72
N PHE A 343 -25.52 26.44 -11.69
CA PHE A 343 -24.11 26.85 -11.61
C PHE A 343 -23.15 25.65 -11.68
N THR A 344 -23.49 24.55 -11.03
CA THR A 344 -22.67 23.33 -10.96
C THR A 344 -22.48 22.70 -12.34
N MET A 345 -23.53 22.69 -13.16
CA MET A 345 -23.47 22.16 -14.53
C MET A 345 -22.59 23.02 -15.44
N ARG A 346 -22.65 24.35 -15.33
CA ARG A 346 -21.81 25.28 -16.10
C ARG A 346 -20.34 25.15 -15.70
N PHE A 347 -20.04 25.03 -14.41
CA PHE A 347 -18.67 24.83 -13.90
C PHE A 347 -18.10 23.48 -14.35
N CYS A 348 -18.88 22.40 -14.28
CA CYS A 348 -18.45 21.08 -14.77
C CYS A 348 -18.18 21.08 -16.29
N ARG A 349 -19.00 21.79 -17.09
CA ARG A 349 -18.74 21.97 -18.53
C ARG A 349 -17.47 22.79 -18.79
N ALA A 350 -17.25 23.87 -18.05
CA ALA A 350 -16.06 24.72 -18.18
C ALA A 350 -14.77 23.93 -17.82
N MET A 351 -14.81 23.17 -16.73
CA MET A 351 -13.70 22.31 -16.32
C MET A 351 -13.43 21.17 -17.30
N THR A 352 -14.48 20.63 -17.92
CA THR A 352 -14.34 19.63 -18.98
C THR A 352 -13.68 20.23 -20.21
N HIS A 353 -14.08 21.44 -20.59
CA HIS A 353 -13.49 22.16 -21.73
C HIS A 353 -12.04 22.54 -21.47
N PHE A 354 -11.72 22.95 -20.25
CA PHE A 354 -10.36 23.23 -19.80
C PHE A 354 -9.48 21.96 -19.83
N ALA A 355 -9.98 20.83 -19.29
CA ALA A 355 -9.26 19.55 -19.33
C ALA A 355 -9.03 19.04 -20.76
N THR A 356 -9.98 19.29 -21.67
CA THR A 356 -9.84 18.95 -23.10
C THR A 356 -8.79 19.84 -23.78
N ARG A 357 -8.81 21.16 -23.53
CA ARG A 357 -7.79 22.08 -24.05
C ARG A 357 -6.40 21.81 -23.46
N LEU A 358 -6.31 21.46 -22.18
CA LEU A 358 -5.05 21.05 -21.56
C LEU A 358 -4.49 19.76 -22.18
N ARG A 359 -5.37 18.81 -22.51
CA ARG A 359 -5.01 17.62 -23.29
C ARG A 359 -4.37 17.99 -24.62
N ASP A 360 -5.04 18.85 -25.38
CA ASP A 360 -4.63 19.21 -26.73
C ASP A 360 -3.30 19.99 -26.69
N LEU A 361 -3.07 20.84 -25.69
CA LEU A 361 -1.81 21.54 -25.45
C LEU A 361 -0.66 20.61 -25.02
N VAL A 362 -0.94 19.52 -24.31
CA VAL A 362 0.06 18.56 -23.83
C VAL A 362 0.39 17.51 -24.90
N LEU A 363 -0.53 17.23 -25.82
CA LEU A 363 -0.30 16.29 -26.93
C LEU A 363 0.42 16.96 -28.11
N LEU A 364 0.41 18.31 -28.18
CA LEU A 364 1.12 19.09 -29.20
C LEU A 364 2.54 19.49 -28.81
N ARG A 365 3.00 19.13 -27.60
CA ARG A 365 4.38 19.22 -27.09
C ARG A 365 4.92 17.85 -26.73
#